data_2a6c866d8f06e5733fa7eb89130fe5ba
#
_entry.id   2a6c866d8f06e5733fa7eb89130fe5ba
#
_cell.length_a   1.000
_cell.length_b   1.000
_cell.length_c   1.000
_cell.angle_alpha   90.00
_cell.angle_beta   90.00
_cell.angle_gamma   90.00
#
_symmetry.space_group_name_H-M   'P 1'
#
loop_
_entity.id
_entity.type
_entity.pdbx_description
1 polymer ?
#
loop_
_entity_poly.entity_id
_entity_poly.type
_entity_poly.pdbx_seq_one_letter_code
_entity_poly.pdbx_strand_id
1 'polypeptide(L)'
;MRKVLTIVLASLLLTAAPACAKGKKRSGNPIFPGMYADPEVAVMGGKYWVFPTYSAPFDEQLYFDAFSSTDLVNWTKHERVLEQKNVNWLRRALWAPAIIEANNKFYLFFGANDVHQGEVGGIGVAVADKPEGPYVDALGKPLINDIVNGAQPIDQFVFRDDDGQYYMFYGGWKHCNMCRLSSDLLSIIPWPDGELFHEVTPSESYVEGPFMLKRNGKYYFMWSEGGWTGPDYCVAYAVSDSPFGPFERKGKILQKDDKVARGAGHHSVLQIPGKDEYYIVYHRRPIDQTDGNYRETCIDRLVFQPDGTIAPVKMTFEGVEARPIKKALRQAKKHSAK
;
A
#
# COMPACT_ATOMS: atom_id res chain seq x y z
N MET A 1 -61.92 57.30 -40.18
CA MET A 1 -61.57 55.90 -39.87
C MET A 1 -60.06 55.79 -39.63
N ARG A 2 -59.61 55.80 -38.34
CA ARG A 2 -58.18 55.67 -37.98
C ARG A 2 -57.94 54.17 -37.69
N LYS A 3 -56.99 53.56 -38.42
CA LYS A 3 -56.53 52.19 -38.17
C LYS A 3 -55.50 52.23 -37.03
N VAL A 4 -55.76 51.52 -35.95
CA VAL A 4 -54.82 51.31 -34.87
C VAL A 4 -54.00 50.10 -35.21
N LEU A 5 -52.68 50.24 -35.26
CA LEU A 5 -51.71 49.18 -35.49
C LEU A 5 -51.22 48.69 -34.15
N THR A 6 -51.60 47.47 -33.76
CA THR A 6 -51.14 46.83 -32.52
C THR A 6 -49.84 46.09 -32.81
N ILE A 7 -48.74 46.55 -32.20
CA ILE A 7 -47.44 45.87 -32.24
C ILE A 7 -47.41 44.91 -31.08
N VAL A 8 -47.31 43.58 -31.35
CA VAL A 8 -47.08 42.54 -30.37
C VAL A 8 -45.58 42.36 -30.22
N LEU A 9 -45.01 42.74 -29.08
CA LEU A 9 -43.64 42.45 -28.70
C LEU A 9 -43.58 41.00 -28.18
N ALA A 10 -42.97 40.09 -28.92
CA ALA A 10 -42.63 38.74 -28.46
C ALA A 10 -41.31 38.79 -27.67
N SER A 11 -41.39 38.68 -26.38
CA SER A 11 -40.20 38.54 -25.51
C SER A 11 -39.67 37.10 -25.58
N LEU A 12 -38.52 36.91 -26.23
CA LEU A 12 -37.77 35.66 -26.17
C LEU A 12 -37.13 35.50 -24.77
N LEU A 13 -37.71 34.62 -23.95
CA LEU A 13 -37.04 34.17 -22.71
C LEU A 13 -35.97 33.15 -23.12
N LEU A 14 -34.70 33.57 -23.15
CA LEU A 14 -33.58 32.63 -23.19
C LEU A 14 -33.49 31.94 -21.83
N THR A 15 -33.96 30.71 -21.73
CA THR A 15 -33.65 29.84 -20.59
C THR A 15 -32.24 29.34 -20.72
N ALA A 16 -31.32 29.90 -19.96
CA ALA A 16 -29.96 29.37 -19.79
C ALA A 16 -30.09 28.00 -19.12
N ALA A 17 -29.81 26.92 -19.84
CA ALA A 17 -29.68 25.61 -19.26
C ALA A 17 -28.53 25.64 -18.22
N PRO A 18 -28.71 25.05 -17.01
CA PRO A 18 -27.65 24.99 -16.05
C PRO A 18 -26.48 24.23 -16.64
N ALA A 19 -25.31 24.86 -16.68
CA ALA A 19 -24.06 24.18 -17.03
C ALA A 19 -23.85 23.04 -16.03
N CYS A 20 -24.03 21.80 -16.49
CA CYS A 20 -23.72 20.62 -15.71
C CYS A 20 -22.22 20.69 -15.36
N ALA A 21 -21.91 21.04 -14.12
CA ALA A 21 -20.53 21.02 -13.64
C ALA A 21 -20.03 19.59 -13.81
N LYS A 22 -19.09 19.37 -14.74
CA LYS A 22 -18.42 18.07 -14.92
C LYS A 22 -17.82 17.70 -13.55
N GLY A 23 -18.42 16.72 -12.86
CA GLY A 23 -17.92 16.18 -11.63
C GLY A 23 -16.44 15.81 -11.80
N LYS A 24 -15.62 16.08 -10.80
CA LYS A 24 -14.21 15.70 -10.86
C LYS A 24 -14.11 14.17 -11.03
N LYS A 25 -13.26 13.74 -11.96
CA LYS A 25 -13.04 12.32 -12.21
C LYS A 25 -12.48 11.67 -10.95
N ARG A 26 -13.06 10.54 -10.53
CA ARG A 26 -12.67 9.76 -9.35
C ARG A 26 -12.18 8.38 -9.77
N SER A 27 -11.36 7.74 -8.90
CA SER A 27 -10.77 6.43 -9.17
C SER A 27 -11.80 5.31 -9.24
N GLY A 28 -12.87 5.40 -8.47
CA GLY A 28 -13.64 4.24 -8.08
C GLY A 28 -12.88 3.37 -7.07
N ASN A 29 -13.58 2.45 -6.43
CA ASN A 29 -13.05 1.37 -5.63
C ASN A 29 -13.80 0.08 -5.99
N PRO A 30 -13.10 -0.99 -6.47
CA PRO A 30 -11.64 -1.13 -6.59
C PRO A 30 -11.01 -0.18 -7.63
N ILE A 31 -9.71 0.16 -7.44
CA ILE A 31 -9.00 1.10 -8.31
C ILE A 31 -8.60 0.50 -9.67
N PHE A 32 -8.58 -0.81 -9.78
CA PHE A 32 -8.41 -1.59 -11.00
C PHE A 32 -9.13 -2.93 -10.85
N PRO A 33 -9.54 -3.58 -11.96
CA PRO A 33 -10.25 -4.85 -11.91
C PRO A 33 -9.34 -6.01 -11.52
N GLY A 34 -9.93 -7.07 -10.97
CA GLY A 34 -9.28 -8.31 -10.57
C GLY A 34 -9.18 -8.47 -9.06
N MET A 35 -8.84 -9.68 -8.65
CA MET A 35 -8.60 -10.01 -7.24
C MET A 35 -7.14 -9.75 -6.90
N TYR A 36 -6.91 -8.67 -6.16
CA TYR A 36 -5.60 -8.23 -5.74
C TYR A 36 -5.61 -7.77 -4.29
N ALA A 37 -4.66 -8.28 -3.52
CA ALA A 37 -4.54 -8.05 -2.08
C ALA A 37 -3.19 -7.43 -1.70
N ASP A 38 -3.02 -7.11 -0.42
CA ASP A 38 -1.75 -6.74 0.20
C ASP A 38 -0.97 -5.68 -0.61
N PRO A 39 -1.62 -4.53 -0.95
CA PRO A 39 -1.04 -3.59 -1.90
C PRO A 39 0.05 -2.74 -1.27
N GLU A 40 1.22 -2.72 -1.89
CA GLU A 40 2.27 -1.73 -1.61
C GLU A 40 2.19 -0.59 -2.63
N VAL A 41 2.09 0.65 -2.14
CA VAL A 41 2.05 1.85 -2.98
C VAL A 41 3.34 2.64 -2.89
N ALA A 42 3.87 3.07 -4.04
CA ALA A 42 5.09 3.88 -4.12
C ALA A 42 4.99 4.98 -5.18
N VAL A 43 5.86 5.98 -5.06
CA VAL A 43 6.09 7.02 -6.09
C VAL A 43 7.47 6.81 -6.69
N MET A 44 7.54 6.33 -7.92
CA MET A 44 8.80 6.02 -8.61
C MET A 44 8.71 6.44 -10.08
N GLY A 45 9.83 6.89 -10.67
CA GLY A 45 9.89 7.23 -12.09
C GLY A 45 8.84 8.27 -12.53
N GLY A 46 8.38 9.13 -11.62
CA GLY A 46 7.36 10.15 -11.92
C GLY A 46 5.93 9.60 -12.09
N LYS A 47 5.65 8.43 -11.54
CA LYS A 47 4.33 7.79 -11.49
C LYS A 47 4.01 7.31 -10.07
N TYR A 48 2.74 7.09 -9.81
CA TYR A 48 2.24 6.29 -8.70
C TYR A 48 2.26 4.83 -9.13
N TRP A 49 2.69 3.95 -8.27
CA TRP A 49 2.75 2.50 -8.50
C TRP A 49 2.02 1.78 -7.38
N VAL A 50 1.37 0.68 -7.72
CA VAL A 50 0.81 -0.29 -6.77
C VAL A 50 1.29 -1.67 -7.18
N PHE A 51 1.89 -2.38 -6.22
CA PHE A 51 2.32 -3.76 -6.34
C PHE A 51 1.45 -4.59 -5.39
N PRO A 52 0.52 -5.38 -5.88
CA PRO A 52 -0.33 -6.21 -5.05
C PRO A 52 0.01 -7.69 -5.17
N THR A 53 -0.44 -8.50 -4.19
CA THR A 53 -0.56 -9.94 -4.31
C THR A 53 -1.67 -10.30 -5.30
N TYR A 54 -1.42 -11.21 -6.25
CA TYR A 54 -2.50 -11.85 -6.99
C TYR A 54 -3.29 -12.75 -6.05
N SER A 55 -4.53 -12.37 -5.73
CA SER A 55 -5.35 -13.04 -4.72
C SER A 55 -6.10 -14.21 -5.31
N ALA A 56 -5.55 -15.41 -5.15
CA ALA A 56 -6.02 -16.68 -5.68
C ALA A 56 -5.67 -17.81 -4.69
N PRO A 57 -6.06 -19.05 -4.92
CA PRO A 57 -5.50 -20.20 -4.19
C PRO A 57 -3.97 -20.23 -4.24
N PHE A 58 -3.32 -20.64 -3.16
CA PHE A 58 -1.87 -20.54 -2.98
C PHE A 58 -1.05 -21.12 -4.12
N ASP A 59 -1.48 -22.23 -4.70
CA ASP A 59 -0.79 -22.90 -5.81
C ASP A 59 -0.85 -22.09 -7.13
N GLU A 60 -1.75 -21.10 -7.23
CA GLU A 60 -1.90 -20.21 -8.38
C GLU A 60 -1.16 -18.88 -8.20
N GLN A 61 -0.70 -18.58 -6.99
CA GLN A 61 0.02 -17.34 -6.66
C GLN A 61 1.50 -17.48 -7.06
N LEU A 62 1.77 -17.37 -8.34
CA LEU A 62 3.08 -17.63 -8.96
C LEU A 62 3.70 -16.40 -9.63
N TYR A 63 3.04 -15.24 -9.53
CA TYR A 63 3.51 -14.00 -10.15
C TYR A 63 2.95 -12.77 -9.42
N PHE A 64 3.64 -11.66 -9.61
CA PHE A 64 3.10 -10.33 -9.34
C PHE A 64 2.82 -9.59 -10.63
N ASP A 65 1.69 -8.93 -10.69
CA ASP A 65 1.44 -7.80 -11.59
C ASP A 65 1.76 -6.50 -10.85
N ALA A 66 1.97 -5.42 -11.60
CA ALA A 66 2.05 -4.07 -11.04
C ALA A 66 1.14 -3.13 -11.80
N PHE A 67 0.76 -2.04 -11.16
CA PHE A 67 -0.11 -1.03 -11.74
C PHE A 67 0.52 0.34 -11.60
N SER A 68 0.50 1.14 -12.68
CA SER A 68 1.00 2.51 -12.62
C SER A 68 -0.04 3.53 -13.03
N SER A 69 0.02 4.71 -12.41
CA SER A 69 -0.87 5.82 -12.72
C SER A 69 -0.12 7.15 -12.68
N THR A 70 -0.56 8.11 -13.48
CA THR A 70 -0.07 9.49 -13.41
C THR A 70 -1.02 10.41 -12.64
N ASP A 71 -2.17 9.89 -12.16
CA ASP A 71 -3.23 10.71 -11.58
C ASP A 71 -4.07 10.02 -10.48
N LEU A 72 -3.77 8.78 -10.09
CA LEU A 72 -4.51 7.93 -9.16
C LEU A 72 -5.89 7.46 -9.65
N VAL A 73 -6.26 7.76 -10.88
CA VAL A 73 -7.58 7.44 -11.44
C VAL A 73 -7.47 6.50 -12.62
N ASN A 74 -6.49 6.75 -13.49
CA ASN A 74 -6.26 5.93 -14.67
C ASN A 74 -5.04 5.06 -14.43
N TRP A 75 -5.25 3.74 -14.37
CA TRP A 75 -4.21 2.76 -14.09
C TRP A 75 -3.84 1.96 -15.32
N THR A 76 -2.55 1.72 -15.49
CA THR A 76 -1.98 0.85 -16.51
C THR A 76 -1.43 -0.38 -15.82
N LYS A 77 -1.89 -1.55 -16.23
CA LYS A 77 -1.40 -2.85 -15.76
C LYS A 77 -0.07 -3.19 -16.43
N HIS A 78 0.88 -3.69 -15.66
CA HIS A 78 2.13 -4.30 -16.08
C HIS A 78 2.08 -5.77 -15.64
N GLU A 79 1.94 -6.66 -16.61
CA GLU A 79 1.73 -8.07 -16.31
C GLU A 79 3.02 -8.77 -15.94
N ARG A 80 2.96 -9.61 -14.91
CA ARG A 80 4.02 -10.53 -14.51
C ARG A 80 5.38 -9.88 -14.34
N VAL A 81 5.41 -8.78 -13.58
CA VAL A 81 6.66 -8.04 -13.29
C VAL A 81 7.68 -8.91 -12.56
N LEU A 82 7.22 -9.86 -11.73
CA LEU A 82 7.96 -10.98 -11.16
C LEU A 82 7.16 -12.25 -11.37
N GLU A 83 7.79 -13.35 -11.76
CA GLU A 83 7.12 -14.63 -11.93
C GLU A 83 8.04 -15.80 -11.54
N GLN A 84 7.44 -16.98 -11.31
CA GLN A 84 8.10 -18.17 -10.81
C GLN A 84 9.40 -18.51 -11.56
N LYS A 85 9.42 -18.40 -12.90
CA LYS A 85 10.62 -18.68 -13.70
C LYS A 85 11.85 -17.81 -13.36
N ASN A 86 11.62 -16.68 -12.68
CA ASN A 86 12.64 -15.73 -12.27
C ASN A 86 13.14 -15.95 -10.84
N VAL A 87 12.54 -16.94 -10.10
CA VAL A 87 12.85 -17.24 -8.69
C VAL A 87 12.97 -18.75 -8.53
N ASN A 88 14.18 -19.27 -8.53
CA ASN A 88 14.45 -20.72 -8.60
C ASN A 88 13.87 -21.53 -7.43
N TRP A 89 13.65 -20.92 -6.28
CA TRP A 89 13.12 -21.56 -5.08
C TRP A 89 11.62 -21.35 -4.88
N LEU A 90 10.97 -20.46 -5.67
CA LEU A 90 9.52 -20.22 -5.61
C LEU A 90 8.76 -21.43 -6.16
N ARG A 91 7.85 -21.96 -5.36
CA ARG A 91 6.93 -23.03 -5.75
C ARG A 91 5.50 -22.55 -5.82
N ARG A 92 5.06 -21.75 -4.84
CA ARG A 92 3.70 -21.22 -4.69
C ARG A 92 3.67 -20.05 -3.71
N ALA A 93 2.49 -19.50 -3.46
CA ALA A 93 2.24 -18.55 -2.38
C ALA A 93 3.20 -17.34 -2.42
N LEU A 94 3.25 -16.67 -3.56
CA LEU A 94 3.98 -15.42 -3.74
C LEU A 94 3.13 -14.27 -3.20
N TRP A 95 3.56 -13.67 -2.06
CA TRP A 95 2.76 -12.76 -1.25
C TRP A 95 3.41 -11.43 -0.94
N ALA A 96 2.54 -10.45 -0.65
CA ALA A 96 2.85 -9.19 0.03
C ALA A 96 4.13 -8.52 -0.49
N PRO A 97 4.13 -8.02 -1.73
CA PRO A 97 5.28 -7.34 -2.29
C PRO A 97 5.56 -6.04 -1.54
N ALA A 98 6.85 -5.73 -1.29
CA ALA A 98 7.31 -4.43 -0.82
C ALA A 98 8.37 -3.89 -1.77
N ILE A 99 8.22 -2.65 -2.22
CA ILE A 99 9.06 -2.05 -3.26
C ILE A 99 9.83 -0.85 -2.75
N ILE A 100 11.12 -0.78 -3.10
CA ILE A 100 11.93 0.41 -2.82
C ILE A 100 12.86 0.72 -4.00
N GLU A 101 12.97 2.02 -4.33
CA GLU A 101 13.97 2.53 -5.27
C GLU A 101 15.24 2.90 -4.51
N ALA A 102 16.36 2.27 -4.85
CA ALA A 102 17.67 2.52 -4.27
C ALA A 102 18.78 2.20 -5.29
N ASN A 103 19.95 2.84 -5.17
CA ASN A 103 21.13 2.51 -5.99
C ASN A 103 20.85 2.51 -7.50
N ASN A 104 19.95 3.38 -7.99
CA ASN A 104 19.45 3.42 -9.37
C ASN A 104 18.81 2.11 -9.86
N LYS A 105 18.29 1.31 -8.94
CA LYS A 105 17.57 0.06 -9.19
C LYS A 105 16.28 0.02 -8.36
N PHE A 106 15.46 -0.97 -8.66
CA PHE A 106 14.20 -1.24 -7.96
C PHE A 106 14.31 -2.60 -7.29
N TYR A 107 14.09 -2.64 -5.97
CA TYR A 107 14.18 -3.84 -5.14
C TYR A 107 12.77 -4.22 -4.72
N LEU A 108 12.33 -5.39 -5.13
CA LEU A 108 11.03 -5.96 -4.80
C LEU A 108 11.24 -7.10 -3.80
N PHE A 109 10.88 -6.86 -2.55
CA PHE A 109 10.84 -7.88 -1.52
C PHE A 109 9.50 -8.61 -1.57
N PHE A 110 9.50 -9.89 -1.24
CA PHE A 110 8.31 -10.73 -1.33
C PHE A 110 8.36 -11.90 -0.36
N GLY A 111 7.20 -12.29 0.17
CA GLY A 111 7.03 -13.60 0.82
C GLY A 111 6.80 -14.68 -0.21
N ALA A 112 7.36 -15.88 -0.01
CA ALA A 112 7.10 -17.00 -0.89
C ALA A 112 7.17 -18.34 -0.17
N ASN A 113 6.40 -19.30 -0.65
CA ASN A 113 6.17 -20.64 -0.14
C ASN A 113 5.53 -20.62 1.26
N ASP A 114 4.89 -21.72 1.63
CA ASP A 114 4.22 -21.82 2.93
C ASP A 114 5.07 -22.59 3.93
N VAL A 115 5.78 -21.83 4.80
CA VAL A 115 6.64 -22.42 5.83
C VAL A 115 5.89 -23.27 6.86
N HIS A 116 4.55 -23.15 6.99
CA HIS A 116 3.73 -24.03 7.84
C HIS A 116 3.83 -25.51 7.42
N GLN A 117 4.07 -25.77 6.16
CA GLN A 117 4.14 -27.12 5.60
C GLN A 117 5.57 -27.63 5.49
N GLY A 118 6.52 -26.96 6.12
CA GLY A 118 7.94 -27.31 6.08
C GLY A 118 8.62 -27.04 4.74
N GLU A 119 8.01 -26.21 3.89
CA GLU A 119 8.61 -25.77 2.64
C GLU A 119 9.76 -24.80 2.91
N VAL A 120 10.80 -24.88 2.09
CA VAL A 120 11.81 -23.82 2.05
C VAL A 120 11.17 -22.57 1.49
N GLY A 121 11.00 -21.58 2.32
CA GLY A 121 10.28 -20.36 1.98
C GLY A 121 10.73 -19.20 2.85
N GLY A 122 10.00 -18.12 2.79
CA GLY A 122 10.24 -16.90 3.56
C GLY A 122 10.37 -15.67 2.68
N ILE A 123 11.17 -14.70 3.09
CA ILE A 123 11.29 -13.42 2.43
C ILE A 123 12.43 -13.45 1.42
N GLY A 124 12.12 -13.18 0.15
CA GLY A 124 13.09 -13.00 -0.93
C GLY A 124 13.25 -11.55 -1.35
N VAL A 125 14.25 -11.30 -2.21
CA VAL A 125 14.46 -10.01 -2.86
C VAL A 125 14.79 -10.19 -4.33
N ALA A 126 14.05 -9.50 -5.19
CA ALA A 126 14.30 -9.45 -6.63
C ALA A 126 14.63 -8.01 -7.07
N VAL A 127 15.42 -7.87 -8.11
CA VAL A 127 15.93 -6.59 -8.57
C VAL A 127 15.60 -6.37 -10.04
N ALA A 128 15.28 -5.12 -10.40
CA ALA A 128 15.07 -4.68 -11.78
C ALA A 128 15.70 -3.31 -12.04
N ASP A 129 15.92 -2.99 -13.33
CA ASP A 129 16.41 -1.67 -13.77
C ASP A 129 15.25 -0.68 -14.01
N LYS A 130 14.00 -1.16 -13.99
CA LYS A 130 12.78 -0.36 -14.20
C LYS A 130 11.69 -0.79 -13.24
N PRO A 131 10.80 0.11 -12.81
CA PRO A 131 9.73 -0.26 -11.87
C PRO A 131 8.73 -1.27 -12.45
N GLU A 132 8.56 -1.32 -13.77
CA GLU A 132 7.75 -2.33 -14.46
C GLU A 132 8.45 -3.68 -14.65
N GLY A 133 9.65 -3.86 -14.12
CA GLY A 133 10.43 -5.10 -14.25
C GLY A 133 11.07 -5.31 -15.63
N PRO A 134 11.39 -6.58 -16.02
CA PRO A 134 11.19 -7.77 -15.20
C PRO A 134 12.11 -7.80 -13.97
N TYR A 135 11.58 -8.23 -12.83
CA TYR A 135 12.36 -8.48 -11.62
C TYR A 135 12.97 -9.88 -11.67
N VAL A 136 14.18 -10.01 -11.16
CA VAL A 136 14.92 -11.28 -11.08
C VAL A 136 15.42 -11.46 -9.65
N ASP A 137 15.26 -12.67 -9.10
CA ASP A 137 15.77 -13.03 -7.78
C ASP A 137 17.26 -12.72 -7.68
N ALA A 138 17.62 -11.93 -6.69
CA ALA A 138 18.98 -11.44 -6.53
C ALA A 138 19.92 -12.43 -5.80
N LEU A 139 19.37 -13.38 -5.02
CA LEU A 139 20.12 -14.22 -4.11
C LEU A 139 20.08 -15.70 -4.47
N GLY A 140 19.11 -16.15 -5.26
CA GLY A 140 18.86 -17.58 -5.55
C GLY A 140 18.37 -18.37 -4.34
N LYS A 141 18.02 -17.70 -3.26
CA LYS A 141 17.50 -18.26 -2.00
C LYS A 141 16.77 -17.17 -1.22
N PRO A 142 15.93 -17.51 -0.21
CA PRO A 142 15.37 -16.52 0.69
C PRO A 142 16.46 -15.68 1.40
N LEU A 143 16.18 -14.40 1.59
CA LEU A 143 16.97 -13.50 2.47
C LEU A 143 16.72 -13.86 3.95
N ILE A 144 15.47 -14.18 4.29
CA ILE A 144 15.03 -14.62 5.62
C ILE A 144 14.19 -15.89 5.41
N ASN A 145 14.62 -17.00 5.98
CA ASN A 145 13.93 -18.30 5.90
C ASN A 145 13.62 -18.91 7.26
N ASP A 146 14.13 -18.34 8.34
CA ASP A 146 13.97 -18.86 9.68
C ASP A 146 12.81 -18.16 10.41
N ILE A 147 12.15 -18.91 11.30
CA ILE A 147 11.19 -18.34 12.24
C ILE A 147 11.99 -17.78 13.41
N VAL A 148 12.12 -16.46 13.46
CA VAL A 148 12.86 -15.76 14.52
C VAL A 148 11.86 -15.07 15.44
N ASN A 149 12.05 -15.17 16.76
CA ASN A 149 11.15 -14.59 17.78
C ASN A 149 9.66 -14.96 17.58
N GLY A 150 9.40 -16.15 16.99
CA GLY A 150 8.04 -16.59 16.70
C GLY A 150 7.40 -15.99 15.44
N ALA A 151 8.05 -15.05 14.77
CA ALA A 151 7.51 -14.38 13.59
C ALA A 151 7.62 -15.28 12.35
N GLN A 152 6.50 -15.48 11.66
CA GLN A 152 6.51 -16.03 10.31
C GLN A 152 7.25 -15.08 9.37
N PRO A 153 8.19 -15.55 8.54
CA PRO A 153 8.93 -14.67 7.61
C PRO A 153 8.08 -14.30 6.38
N ILE A 154 7.13 -13.40 6.57
CA ILE A 154 6.22 -12.84 5.55
C ILE A 154 5.95 -11.35 5.81
N ASP A 155 5.23 -10.73 4.90
CA ASP A 155 4.66 -9.38 5.04
C ASP A 155 5.71 -8.33 5.38
N GLN A 156 6.80 -8.36 4.68
CA GLN A 156 7.89 -7.43 4.88
C GLN A 156 7.56 -6.03 4.36
N PHE A 157 7.98 -5.03 5.10
CA PHE A 157 7.99 -3.63 4.70
C PHE A 157 9.40 -3.05 4.86
N VAL A 158 9.91 -2.38 3.83
CA VAL A 158 11.24 -1.76 3.88
C VAL A 158 11.10 -0.25 4.06
N PHE A 159 11.69 0.25 5.13
CA PHE A 159 11.67 1.65 5.51
C PHE A 159 13.09 2.23 5.48
N ARG A 160 13.26 3.38 4.83
CA ARG A 160 14.50 4.15 4.90
C ARG A 160 14.32 5.33 5.84
N ASP A 161 15.08 5.39 6.93
CA ASP A 161 15.02 6.52 7.85
C ASP A 161 15.89 7.70 7.41
N ASP A 162 15.78 8.82 8.10
CA ASP A 162 16.48 10.08 7.78
C ASP A 162 18.00 9.96 7.91
N ASP A 163 18.51 9.02 8.72
CA ASP A 163 19.94 8.67 8.83
C ASP A 163 20.48 7.93 7.59
N GLY A 164 19.59 7.55 6.67
CA GLY A 164 19.90 6.81 5.45
C GLY A 164 19.95 5.29 5.64
N GLN A 165 19.79 4.77 6.87
CA GLN A 165 19.74 3.34 7.13
C GLN A 165 18.41 2.75 6.61
N TYR A 166 18.51 1.56 6.01
CA TYR A 166 17.35 0.77 5.61
C TYR A 166 17.00 -0.22 6.72
N TYR A 167 15.75 -0.23 7.09
CA TYR A 167 15.17 -1.14 8.05
C TYR A 167 14.09 -1.99 7.37
N MET A 168 13.99 -3.26 7.74
CA MET A 168 12.89 -4.11 7.35
C MET A 168 12.09 -4.48 8.60
N PHE A 169 10.78 -4.26 8.53
CA PHE A 169 9.80 -4.81 9.46
C PHE A 169 9.13 -5.99 8.79
N TYR A 170 8.94 -7.09 9.48
CA TYR A 170 8.26 -8.25 8.92
C TYR A 170 7.66 -9.12 10.03
N GLY A 171 6.67 -9.90 9.67
CA GLY A 171 6.21 -10.98 10.51
C GLY A 171 4.71 -11.21 10.47
N GLY A 172 4.36 -12.48 10.44
CA GLY A 172 3.05 -13.01 10.75
C GLY A 172 3.01 -13.69 12.12
N TRP A 173 1.94 -14.46 12.38
CA TRP A 173 1.72 -15.24 13.61
C TRP A 173 1.78 -14.41 14.90
N LYS A 174 1.38 -13.16 14.83
CA LYS A 174 1.30 -12.20 15.96
C LYS A 174 2.67 -11.71 16.47
N HIS A 175 3.74 -11.92 15.73
CA HIS A 175 5.08 -11.45 16.05
C HIS A 175 5.61 -10.56 14.91
N CYS A 176 6.29 -9.49 15.27
CA CYS A 176 6.92 -8.59 14.34
C CYS A 176 8.39 -8.40 14.69
N ASN A 177 9.25 -8.65 13.72
CA ASN A 177 10.68 -8.38 13.81
C ASN A 177 11.05 -7.12 13.04
N MET A 178 12.13 -6.49 13.48
CA MET A 178 12.85 -5.45 12.76
C MET A 178 14.29 -5.89 12.57
N CYS A 179 14.83 -5.69 11.36
CA CYS A 179 16.25 -5.89 11.07
C CYS A 179 16.81 -4.72 10.27
N ARG A 180 18.14 -4.60 10.24
CA ARG A 180 18.88 -3.63 9.44
C ARG A 180 19.31 -4.29 8.13
N LEU A 181 19.08 -3.60 7.02
CA LEU A 181 19.59 -4.04 5.72
C LEU A 181 20.92 -3.34 5.40
N SER A 182 21.79 -4.05 4.69
CA SER A 182 22.99 -3.48 4.07
C SER A 182 22.61 -2.39 3.06
N SER A 183 23.56 -1.57 2.67
CA SER A 183 23.35 -0.48 1.70
C SER A 183 22.96 -0.97 0.30
N ASP A 184 23.32 -2.21 -0.05
CA ASP A 184 22.91 -2.87 -1.30
C ASP A 184 21.57 -3.60 -1.19
N LEU A 185 20.95 -3.62 0.02
CA LEU A 185 19.66 -4.25 0.31
C LEU A 185 19.64 -5.78 0.14
N LEU A 186 20.77 -6.43 0.02
CA LEU A 186 20.87 -7.88 -0.26
C LEU A 186 21.32 -8.71 0.94
N SER A 187 21.57 -8.09 2.09
CA SER A 187 21.93 -8.78 3.33
C SER A 187 21.42 -8.06 4.57
N ILE A 188 21.28 -8.83 5.65
CA ILE A 188 20.98 -8.29 6.98
C ILE A 188 22.30 -8.01 7.69
N ILE A 189 22.42 -6.84 8.32
CA ILE A 189 23.60 -6.46 9.08
C ILE A 189 23.27 -6.41 10.57
N PRO A 190 24.22 -6.81 11.45
CA PRO A 190 23.97 -6.86 12.88
C PRO A 190 23.73 -5.47 13.48
N TRP A 191 22.94 -5.44 14.52
CA TRP A 191 22.81 -4.31 15.42
C TRP A 191 24.09 -4.10 16.23
N PRO A 192 24.25 -2.93 16.92
CA PRO A 192 25.43 -2.70 17.78
C PRO A 192 25.61 -3.71 18.91
N ASP A 193 24.55 -4.38 19.35
CA ASP A 193 24.57 -5.46 20.34
C ASP A 193 24.94 -6.83 19.75
N GLY A 194 25.10 -6.92 18.45
CA GLY A 194 25.45 -8.14 17.70
C GLY A 194 24.25 -8.95 17.20
N GLU A 195 23.03 -8.63 17.62
CA GLU A 195 21.83 -9.31 17.16
C GLU A 195 21.50 -8.93 15.70
N LEU A 196 20.83 -9.82 14.97
CA LEU A 196 20.35 -9.55 13.61
C LEU A 196 18.90 -9.05 13.60
N PHE A 197 18.10 -9.49 14.56
CA PHE A 197 16.67 -9.22 14.65
C PHE A 197 16.27 -8.75 16.03
N HIS A 198 15.48 -7.70 16.08
CA HIS A 198 14.82 -7.26 17.30
C HIS A 198 13.31 -7.44 17.16
N GLU A 199 12.68 -8.06 18.16
CA GLU A 199 11.22 -8.10 18.20
C GLU A 199 10.67 -6.72 18.53
N VAL A 200 9.74 -6.24 17.70
CA VAL A 200 9.12 -4.91 17.83
C VAL A 200 7.60 -5.01 17.74
N THR A 201 7.02 -6.13 18.14
CA THR A 201 5.57 -6.36 18.14
C THR A 201 4.85 -5.22 18.88
N PRO A 202 4.02 -4.41 18.19
CA PRO A 202 3.52 -3.16 18.76
C PRO A 202 2.33 -3.33 19.70
N SER A 203 1.68 -4.50 19.69
CA SER A 203 0.45 -4.78 20.44
C SER A 203 0.19 -6.28 20.47
N GLU A 204 -0.44 -6.76 21.54
CA GLU A 204 -0.95 -8.16 21.64
C GLU A 204 -1.96 -8.52 20.53
N SER A 205 -2.63 -7.51 19.95
CA SER A 205 -3.57 -7.70 18.85
C SER A 205 -2.91 -7.71 17.46
N TYR A 206 -1.59 -7.47 17.37
CA TYR A 206 -0.85 -7.57 16.12
C TYR A 206 -1.03 -8.97 15.51
N VAL A 207 -1.25 -9.03 14.19
CA VAL A 207 -1.30 -10.30 13.48
C VAL A 207 -0.23 -10.34 12.40
N GLU A 208 -0.18 -9.32 11.52
CA GLU A 208 0.71 -9.28 10.35
C GLU A 208 0.66 -7.91 9.65
N GLY A 209 1.33 -7.77 8.50
CA GLY A 209 1.26 -6.59 7.63
C GLY A 209 1.79 -5.30 8.25
N PRO A 210 3.03 -5.30 8.78
CA PRO A 210 3.61 -4.09 9.37
C PRO A 210 3.89 -3.04 8.30
N PHE A 211 3.63 -1.78 8.64
CA PHE A 211 3.91 -0.61 7.82
C PHE A 211 4.37 0.55 8.70
N MET A 212 5.42 1.26 8.30
CA MET A 212 5.96 2.40 9.04
C MET A 212 5.87 3.68 8.20
N LEU A 213 5.29 4.73 8.78
CA LEU A 213 5.28 6.07 8.23
C LEU A 213 5.94 7.05 9.21
N LYS A 214 6.87 7.86 8.73
CA LYS A 214 7.42 8.99 9.51
C LYS A 214 6.73 10.30 9.10
N ARG A 215 6.20 11.02 10.09
CA ARG A 215 5.57 12.33 9.85
C ARG A 215 5.85 13.25 11.03
N ASN A 216 6.36 14.46 10.75
CA ASN A 216 6.66 15.48 11.77
C ASN A 216 7.52 14.96 12.94
N GLY A 217 8.53 14.12 12.63
CA GLY A 217 9.43 13.53 13.62
C GLY A 217 8.85 12.39 14.44
N LYS A 218 7.59 12.00 14.23
CA LYS A 218 6.95 10.85 14.86
C LYS A 218 6.89 9.67 13.89
N TYR A 219 6.94 8.47 14.42
CA TYR A 219 6.82 7.20 13.73
C TYR A 219 5.43 6.64 13.97
N TYR A 220 4.71 6.40 12.88
CA TYR A 220 3.38 5.80 12.88
C TYR A 220 3.54 4.36 12.42
N PHE A 221 3.52 3.46 13.38
CA PHE A 221 3.57 2.03 13.09
C PHE A 221 2.15 1.51 12.91
N MET A 222 1.86 0.93 11.76
CA MET A 222 0.55 0.42 11.38
C MET A 222 0.64 -1.07 11.10
N TRP A 223 -0.43 -1.83 11.36
CA TRP A 223 -0.47 -3.28 11.17
C TRP A 223 -1.89 -3.80 11.00
N SER A 224 -2.02 -5.07 10.62
CA SER A 224 -3.32 -5.75 10.57
C SER A 224 -3.62 -6.50 11.86
N GLU A 225 -4.90 -6.44 12.27
CA GLU A 225 -5.49 -7.23 13.35
C GLU A 225 -6.62 -8.11 12.80
N GLY A 226 -6.89 -9.25 13.45
CA GLY A 226 -7.87 -10.23 13.01
C GLY A 226 -7.32 -11.20 11.95
N GLY A 227 -8.10 -12.22 11.60
CA GLY A 227 -7.72 -13.17 10.55
C GLY A 227 -8.03 -12.64 9.15
N TRP A 228 -7.09 -12.77 8.21
CA TRP A 228 -7.22 -12.25 6.85
C TRP A 228 -8.44 -12.77 6.07
N THR A 229 -8.90 -13.98 6.38
CA THR A 229 -10.14 -14.56 5.81
C THR A 229 -11.41 -14.09 6.51
N GLY A 230 -11.27 -13.48 7.70
CA GLY A 230 -12.39 -13.04 8.53
C GLY A 230 -12.99 -11.69 8.11
N PRO A 231 -14.23 -11.42 8.53
CA PRO A 231 -14.85 -10.12 8.24
C PRO A 231 -14.26 -8.96 9.06
N ASP A 232 -13.63 -9.26 10.20
CA ASP A 232 -13.11 -8.27 11.15
C ASP A 232 -11.63 -7.95 10.96
N TYR A 233 -11.01 -8.45 9.87
CA TYR A 233 -9.67 -8.05 9.47
C TYR A 233 -9.63 -6.54 9.30
N CYS A 234 -8.67 -5.86 9.90
CA CYS A 234 -8.67 -4.40 10.04
C CYS A 234 -7.26 -3.86 10.18
N VAL A 235 -7.11 -2.53 10.14
CA VAL A 235 -5.84 -1.84 10.37
C VAL A 235 -5.88 -1.08 11.67
N ALA A 236 -4.87 -1.28 12.52
CA ALA A 236 -4.60 -0.51 13.72
C ALA A 236 -3.28 0.23 13.61
N TYR A 237 -3.01 1.16 14.53
CA TYR A 237 -1.76 1.90 14.57
C TYR A 237 -1.33 2.30 15.97
N ALA A 238 -0.04 2.57 16.09
CA ALA A 238 0.61 3.14 17.26
C ALA A 238 1.54 4.28 16.83
N VAL A 239 1.94 5.09 17.78
CA VAL A 239 2.87 6.22 17.56
C VAL A 239 4.06 6.10 18.51
N SER A 240 5.24 6.48 18.03
CA SER A 240 6.48 6.50 18.80
C SER A 240 7.36 7.69 18.38
N ASP A 241 8.31 8.03 19.22
CA ASP A 241 9.41 8.95 18.90
C ASP A 241 10.59 8.26 18.21
N SER A 242 10.56 6.93 18.15
CA SER A 242 11.63 6.09 17.59
C SER A 242 11.04 4.98 16.71
N PRO A 243 11.73 4.53 15.64
CA PRO A 243 11.28 3.40 14.84
C PRO A 243 11.33 2.07 15.62
N PHE A 244 11.96 2.04 16.79
CA PHE A 244 12.08 0.88 17.68
C PHE A 244 11.03 0.83 18.78
N GLY A 245 10.15 1.82 18.83
CA GLY A 245 9.24 2.00 19.95
C GLY A 245 9.90 2.76 21.15
N PRO A 246 9.30 2.70 22.36
CA PRO A 246 8.04 2.02 22.64
C PRO A 246 6.87 2.60 21.83
N PHE A 247 5.96 1.74 21.40
CA PHE A 247 4.81 2.11 20.58
C PHE A 247 3.57 2.33 21.45
N GLU A 248 2.99 3.53 21.41
CA GLU A 248 1.72 3.84 22.05
C GLU A 248 0.57 3.57 21.10
N ARG A 249 -0.18 2.47 21.33
CA ARG A 249 -1.34 2.11 20.50
C ARG A 249 -2.43 3.19 20.59
N LYS A 250 -2.84 3.70 19.43
CA LYS A 250 -3.88 4.75 19.32
C LYS A 250 -5.25 4.19 18.95
N GLY A 251 -5.32 3.04 18.28
CA GLY A 251 -6.58 2.37 17.94
C GLY A 251 -6.62 1.85 16.51
N LYS A 252 -7.83 1.51 16.07
CA LYS A 252 -8.11 1.04 14.70
C LYS A 252 -8.46 2.21 13.80
N ILE A 253 -7.86 2.25 12.61
CA ILE A 253 -8.09 3.31 11.61
C ILE A 253 -8.90 2.84 10.41
N LEU A 254 -8.84 1.54 10.07
CA LEU A 254 -9.63 0.95 8.99
C LEU A 254 -10.32 -0.30 9.53
N GLN A 255 -11.62 -0.35 9.38
CA GLN A 255 -12.46 -1.46 9.84
C GLN A 255 -13.56 -1.72 8.83
N LYS A 256 -14.24 -2.87 8.94
CA LYS A 256 -15.42 -3.17 8.13
C LYS A 256 -16.47 -2.05 8.22
N ASP A 257 -17.16 -1.86 7.13
CA ASP A 257 -18.38 -1.08 7.03
C ASP A 257 -19.46 -1.99 6.43
N ASP A 258 -20.49 -2.34 7.20
CA ASP A 258 -21.52 -3.31 6.79
C ASP A 258 -22.34 -2.84 5.57
N LYS A 259 -22.17 -1.60 5.12
CA LYS A 259 -22.77 -1.04 3.90
C LYS A 259 -21.85 -1.00 2.71
N VAL A 260 -20.54 -1.17 2.93
CA VAL A 260 -19.51 -1.01 1.87
C VAL A 260 -18.72 -2.29 1.65
N ALA A 261 -18.01 -2.76 2.69
CA ALA A 261 -17.13 -3.92 2.59
C ALA A 261 -16.67 -4.41 3.96
N ARG A 262 -16.07 -5.60 3.98
CA ARG A 262 -15.50 -6.25 5.17
C ARG A 262 -14.09 -6.77 4.88
N GLY A 263 -13.41 -7.27 5.91
CA GLY A 263 -12.08 -7.84 5.78
C GLY A 263 -11.08 -6.86 5.19
N ALA A 264 -11.13 -5.59 5.61
CA ALA A 264 -10.28 -4.53 5.10
C ALA A 264 -8.99 -4.45 5.91
N GLY A 265 -7.86 -4.74 5.28
CA GLY A 265 -6.57 -4.75 5.97
C GLY A 265 -5.40 -4.80 5.01
N HIS A 266 -4.25 -5.15 5.50
CA HIS A 266 -2.95 -5.20 4.85
C HIS A 266 -2.78 -4.07 3.81
N HIS A 267 -2.22 -2.98 4.25
CA HIS A 267 -2.28 -1.69 3.59
C HIS A 267 -0.90 -1.08 3.42
N SER A 268 -0.85 -0.07 2.61
CA SER A 268 0.26 0.89 2.56
C SER A 268 -0.28 2.32 2.53
N VAL A 269 0.58 3.31 2.76
CA VAL A 269 0.18 4.73 2.78
C VAL A 269 0.95 5.51 1.73
N LEU A 270 0.21 6.22 0.91
CA LEU A 270 0.74 7.15 -0.10
C LEU A 270 0.70 8.57 0.42
N GLN A 271 1.85 9.23 0.50
CA GLN A 271 1.93 10.67 0.60
C GLN A 271 2.02 11.31 -0.80
N ILE A 272 1.20 12.31 -1.06
CA ILE A 272 1.33 13.10 -2.29
C ILE A 272 2.61 13.93 -2.23
N PRO A 273 3.52 13.83 -3.21
CA PRO A 273 4.79 14.55 -3.20
C PRO A 273 4.65 16.03 -2.92
N GLY A 274 5.35 16.53 -1.90
CA GLY A 274 5.37 17.94 -1.51
C GLY A 274 4.08 18.45 -0.86
N LYS A 275 3.23 17.55 -0.34
CA LYS A 275 2.00 17.90 0.37
C LYS A 275 1.84 17.09 1.64
N ASP A 276 1.19 17.68 2.63
CA ASP A 276 0.65 16.96 3.80
C ASP A 276 -0.72 16.38 3.45
N GLU A 277 -0.74 15.51 2.43
CA GLU A 277 -1.94 14.88 1.88
C GLU A 277 -1.67 13.38 1.71
N TYR A 278 -2.45 12.53 2.38
CA TYR A 278 -2.22 11.10 2.48
C TYR A 278 -3.43 10.29 2.01
N TYR A 279 -3.15 9.12 1.49
CA TYR A 279 -4.11 8.11 1.08
C TYR A 279 -3.68 6.75 1.64
N ILE A 280 -4.65 5.95 2.07
CA ILE A 280 -4.45 4.54 2.39
C ILE A 280 -4.82 3.71 1.16
N VAL A 281 -3.93 2.81 0.75
CA VAL A 281 -4.17 1.79 -0.27
C VAL A 281 -4.23 0.46 0.46
N TYR A 282 -5.31 -0.28 0.29
CA TYR A 282 -5.62 -1.45 1.11
C TYR A 282 -6.44 -2.45 0.31
N HIS A 283 -6.53 -3.69 0.77
CA HIS A 283 -7.53 -4.59 0.21
C HIS A 283 -8.80 -4.66 1.06
N ARG A 284 -9.91 -4.99 0.44
CA ARG A 284 -11.20 -5.27 1.09
C ARG A 284 -11.94 -6.38 0.34
N ARG A 285 -12.95 -6.94 1.00
CA ARG A 285 -13.87 -7.91 0.41
C ARG A 285 -15.27 -7.32 0.33
N PRO A 286 -15.95 -7.37 -0.84
CA PRO A 286 -17.36 -7.00 -0.95
C PRO A 286 -18.23 -7.77 0.04
N ILE A 287 -19.34 -7.17 0.47
CA ILE A 287 -20.20 -7.72 1.54
C ILE A 287 -20.79 -9.09 1.17
N ASP A 288 -21.15 -9.28 -0.08
CA ASP A 288 -21.73 -10.50 -0.64
C ASP A 288 -20.72 -11.64 -0.87
N GLN A 289 -19.43 -11.35 -0.80
CA GLN A 289 -18.38 -12.33 -1.00
C GLN A 289 -17.99 -13.03 0.29
N THR A 290 -17.89 -14.37 0.24
CA THR A 290 -17.51 -15.20 1.39
C THR A 290 -16.14 -15.86 1.22
N ASP A 291 -15.63 -15.96 0.00
CA ASP A 291 -14.29 -16.49 -0.28
C ASP A 291 -13.22 -15.55 0.28
N GLY A 292 -12.31 -16.08 1.09
CA GLY A 292 -11.17 -15.35 1.66
C GLY A 292 -10.25 -14.75 0.59
N ASN A 293 -10.12 -15.39 -0.57
CA ASN A 293 -9.32 -14.91 -1.68
C ASN A 293 -9.98 -13.80 -2.51
N TYR A 294 -11.28 -13.56 -2.33
CA TYR A 294 -11.93 -12.46 -3.03
C TYR A 294 -11.57 -11.13 -2.38
N ARG A 295 -10.43 -10.58 -2.75
CA ARG A 295 -9.90 -9.32 -2.20
C ARG A 295 -9.66 -8.33 -3.35
N GLU A 296 -10.12 -7.10 -3.17
CA GLU A 296 -10.05 -6.01 -4.14
C GLU A 296 -9.18 -4.88 -3.59
N THR A 297 -8.26 -4.36 -4.41
CA THR A 297 -7.44 -3.21 -4.03
C THR A 297 -8.20 -1.90 -4.15
N CYS A 298 -8.22 -1.14 -3.07
CA CYS A 298 -8.95 0.12 -2.92
C CYS A 298 -8.05 1.25 -2.43
N ILE A 299 -8.51 2.49 -2.60
CA ILE A 299 -7.84 3.70 -2.11
C ILE A 299 -8.85 4.66 -1.51
N ASP A 300 -8.55 5.18 -0.31
CA ASP A 300 -9.35 6.21 0.34
C ASP A 300 -8.44 7.24 1.05
N ARG A 301 -9.02 8.34 1.52
CA ARG A 301 -8.28 9.39 2.25
C ARG A 301 -7.82 8.86 3.60
N LEU A 302 -6.55 9.10 3.94
CA LEU A 302 -6.03 9.01 5.29
C LEU A 302 -5.83 10.43 5.82
N VAL A 303 -6.46 10.76 6.94
CA VAL A 303 -6.52 12.13 7.45
C VAL A 303 -5.89 12.20 8.83
N PHE A 304 -4.82 12.99 8.95
CA PHE A 304 -4.26 13.35 10.25
C PHE A 304 -5.04 14.49 10.89
N GLN A 305 -5.32 14.36 12.17
CA GLN A 305 -5.96 15.38 12.98
C GLN A 305 -4.92 16.38 13.52
N PRO A 306 -5.32 17.54 14.03
CA PRO A 306 -4.39 18.54 14.56
C PRO A 306 -3.50 18.06 15.71
N ASP A 307 -3.98 17.07 16.49
CA ASP A 307 -3.23 16.43 17.59
C ASP A 307 -2.25 15.34 17.10
N GLY A 308 -2.18 15.09 15.79
CA GLY A 308 -1.34 14.08 15.19
C GLY A 308 -1.97 12.69 15.14
N THR A 309 -3.15 12.48 15.68
CA THR A 309 -3.88 11.20 15.53
C THR A 309 -4.41 11.04 14.11
N ILE A 310 -4.70 9.79 13.71
CA ILE A 310 -5.31 9.48 12.42
C ILE A 310 -6.81 9.29 12.63
N ALA A 311 -7.62 10.04 11.87
CA ALA A 311 -9.07 9.85 11.87
C ALA A 311 -9.44 8.48 11.29
N PRO A 312 -10.50 7.82 11.76
CA PRO A 312 -11.01 6.60 11.16
C PRO A 312 -11.24 6.79 9.65
N VAL A 313 -10.71 5.86 8.86
CA VAL A 313 -10.84 5.87 7.40
C VAL A 313 -12.28 5.56 7.03
N LYS A 314 -12.87 6.38 6.19
CA LYS A 314 -14.17 6.11 5.59
C LYS A 314 -13.96 5.36 4.28
N MET A 315 -14.31 4.08 4.25
CA MET A 315 -14.35 3.31 3.00
C MET A 315 -15.41 3.88 2.05
N THR A 316 -15.08 4.02 0.77
CA THR A 316 -15.99 4.53 -0.26
C THR A 316 -16.06 3.62 -1.48
N PHE A 317 -17.11 3.73 -2.27
CA PHE A 317 -17.19 3.14 -3.61
C PHE A 317 -16.57 4.08 -4.65
N GLU A 318 -16.59 5.38 -4.38
CA GLU A 318 -16.13 6.42 -5.31
C GLU A 318 -14.61 6.53 -5.38
N GLY A 319 -13.88 6.08 -4.35
CA GLY A 319 -12.44 6.25 -4.27
C GLY A 319 -12.03 7.72 -4.14
N VAL A 320 -10.94 8.12 -4.82
CA VAL A 320 -10.32 9.42 -4.66
C VAL A 320 -10.36 10.28 -5.92
N GLU A 321 -10.26 11.59 -5.76
CA GLU A 321 -10.14 12.52 -6.88
C GLU A 321 -8.76 12.44 -7.53
N ALA A 322 -8.69 12.79 -8.82
CA ALA A 322 -7.43 12.81 -9.55
C ALA A 322 -6.37 13.70 -8.88
N ARG A 323 -5.16 13.16 -8.80
CA ARG A 323 -3.95 13.84 -8.28
C ARG A 323 -2.81 13.75 -9.30
N PRO A 324 -2.78 14.65 -10.31
CA PRO A 324 -1.74 14.62 -11.34
C PRO A 324 -0.35 14.74 -10.76
N ILE A 325 0.47 13.70 -10.92
CA ILE A 325 1.80 13.59 -10.28
C ILE A 325 2.79 14.66 -10.77
N LYS A 326 2.76 15.03 -12.05
CA LYS A 326 3.64 16.11 -12.59
C LYS A 326 3.42 17.42 -11.86
N LYS A 327 2.18 17.73 -11.47
CA LYS A 327 1.86 18.93 -10.68
C LYS A 327 2.41 18.82 -9.26
N ALA A 328 2.26 17.66 -8.63
CA ALA A 328 2.76 17.37 -7.29
C ALA A 328 4.29 17.47 -7.22
N LEU A 329 5.02 16.82 -8.12
CA LEU A 329 6.48 16.89 -8.20
C LEU A 329 7.03 18.31 -8.45
N ARG A 330 6.37 19.11 -9.27
CA ARG A 330 6.74 20.53 -9.47
C ARG A 330 6.56 21.36 -8.19
N GLN A 331 5.52 21.06 -7.41
CA GLN A 331 5.29 21.72 -6.12
C GLN A 331 6.34 21.30 -5.08
N ALA A 332 6.66 20.01 -4.98
CA ALA A 332 7.71 19.51 -4.10
C ALA A 332 9.06 20.19 -4.35
N LYS A 333 9.52 20.26 -5.60
CA LYS A 333 10.79 20.95 -5.97
C LYS A 333 10.82 22.41 -5.57
N LYS A 334 9.68 23.12 -5.60
CA LYS A 334 9.60 24.54 -5.18
C LYS A 334 9.71 24.72 -3.66
N HIS A 335 9.27 23.73 -2.87
CA HIS A 335 9.37 23.78 -1.41
C HIS A 335 10.79 23.40 -0.92
N SER A 336 11.47 22.48 -1.61
CA SER A 336 12.86 22.08 -1.29
C SER A 336 13.90 23.14 -1.69
N ALA A 337 13.53 24.12 -2.51
CA ALA A 337 14.41 25.20 -2.97
C ALA A 337 14.27 26.51 -2.15
N LYS A 338 13.42 26.50 -1.12
CA LYS A 338 13.27 27.57 -0.12
C LYS A 338 13.82 27.13 1.23
#